data_8e6a67c197152185967f48e7ed77ddf0
#
_entry.id   8e6a67c197152185967f48e7ed77ddf0
#
_cell.length_a   1.000
_cell.length_b   1.000
_cell.length_c   1.000
_cell.angle_alpha   90.00
_cell.angle_beta   90.00
_cell.angle_gamma   90.00
#
_symmetry.space_group_name_H-M   'P 1'
#
loop_
_entity.id
_entity.type
_entity.pdbx_description
1 polymer ?
#
loop_
_entity_poly.entity_id
_entity_poly.type
_entity_poly.pdbx_seq_one_letter_code
_entity_poly.pdbx_strand_id
1 'polypeptide(L)'
;MKLIGENIHIISKSVREALENRDENFVKNLIKIQNNVDCIDLNIGPARGKLDKIFDWLIPLAQDKNLSLDSTNVDAIIEGMKLVQNPAKTFINSTSKDSEKLEVLTDLAVKYNSNLIALALSKETGIPKTADGRLEIVFETYEKCMEKGIESDKIYFDPLILPICADQSQALESLNTIQMIKESFEPKVNTVIGLSNISNGCPKNLR
;
A
#
# COMPACT_ATOMS: atom_id res chain seq x y z
N MET A 1 -4.64 -16.17 0.08
CA MET A 1 -3.67 -15.13 -0.33
C MET A 1 -4.36 -14.25 -1.36
N LYS A 2 -4.19 -12.93 -1.28
CA LYS A 2 -4.69 -11.96 -2.28
C LYS A 2 -3.51 -11.40 -3.06
N LEU A 3 -3.70 -11.15 -4.35
CA LEU A 3 -2.71 -10.56 -5.24
C LEU A 3 -3.09 -9.11 -5.54
N ILE A 4 -2.16 -8.18 -5.33
CA ILE A 4 -2.28 -6.77 -5.69
C ILE A 4 -1.33 -6.50 -6.86
N GLY A 5 -1.87 -6.09 -8.01
CA GLY A 5 -1.09 -5.79 -9.20
C GLY A 5 -0.53 -4.38 -9.15
N GLU A 6 0.78 -4.21 -9.36
CA GLU A 6 1.54 -2.97 -9.19
C GLU A 6 2.02 -2.36 -10.52
N ASN A 7 1.38 -2.66 -11.65
CA ASN A 7 1.88 -2.17 -12.95
C ASN A 7 1.61 -0.67 -13.18
N ILE A 8 0.73 -0.05 -12.38
CA ILE A 8 0.43 1.37 -12.48
C ILE A 8 1.15 2.12 -11.37
N HIS A 9 2.43 2.44 -11.57
CA HIS A 9 3.19 3.18 -10.59
C HIS A 9 4.16 4.20 -11.23
N ILE A 10 4.22 5.40 -10.68
CA ILE A 10 4.94 6.55 -11.24
C ILE A 10 6.47 6.43 -11.26
N ILE A 11 7.07 5.47 -10.58
CA ILE A 11 8.51 5.21 -10.65
C ILE A 11 8.88 4.77 -12.07
N SER A 12 8.00 4.02 -12.74
CA SER A 12 8.14 3.71 -14.15
C SER A 12 7.98 4.97 -15.00
N LYS A 13 9.01 5.31 -15.77
CA LYS A 13 9.00 6.51 -16.63
C LYS A 13 7.84 6.49 -17.63
N SER A 14 7.61 5.36 -18.28
CA SER A 14 6.53 5.21 -19.28
C SER A 14 5.15 5.36 -18.63
N VAL A 15 4.95 4.81 -17.44
CA VAL A 15 3.69 4.96 -16.70
C VAL A 15 3.48 6.41 -16.28
N ARG A 16 4.52 7.06 -15.72
CA ARG A 16 4.43 8.46 -15.32
C ARG A 16 4.08 9.36 -16.51
N GLU A 17 4.76 9.20 -17.65
CA GLU A 17 4.47 9.96 -18.87
C GLU A 17 3.04 9.72 -19.37
N ALA A 18 2.54 8.49 -19.33
CA ALA A 18 1.17 8.15 -19.71
C ALA A 18 0.14 8.80 -18.76
N LEU A 19 0.38 8.77 -17.46
CA LEU A 19 -0.48 9.44 -16.48
C LEU A 19 -0.48 10.97 -16.65
N GLU A 20 0.70 11.58 -16.86
CA GLU A 20 0.83 13.02 -17.08
C GLU A 20 0.12 13.51 -18.35
N ASN A 21 0.11 12.67 -19.38
CA ASN A 21 -0.53 12.97 -20.67
C ASN A 21 -1.96 12.43 -20.78
N ARG A 22 -2.49 11.78 -19.74
CA ARG A 22 -3.82 11.14 -19.74
C ARG A 22 -3.99 10.13 -20.89
N ASP A 23 -2.95 9.32 -21.16
CA ASP A 23 -2.98 8.27 -22.18
C ASP A 23 -3.87 7.10 -21.72
N GLU A 24 -5.15 7.22 -22.07
CA GLU A 24 -6.18 6.26 -21.68
C GLU A 24 -5.92 4.85 -22.26
N ASN A 25 -5.42 4.75 -23.49
CA ASN A 25 -5.16 3.48 -24.13
C ASN A 25 -4.03 2.71 -23.43
N PHE A 26 -2.96 3.42 -23.07
CA PHE A 26 -1.85 2.84 -22.34
C PHE A 26 -2.29 2.34 -20.96
N VAL A 27 -3.05 3.14 -20.23
CA VAL A 27 -3.52 2.78 -18.89
C VAL A 27 -4.53 1.63 -18.93
N LYS A 28 -5.50 1.65 -19.86
CA LYS A 28 -6.44 0.53 -20.05
C LYS A 28 -5.73 -0.79 -20.38
N ASN A 29 -4.65 -0.72 -21.17
CA ASN A 29 -3.85 -1.91 -21.44
C ASN A 29 -3.15 -2.43 -20.17
N LEU A 30 -2.60 -1.54 -19.32
CA LEU A 30 -2.03 -1.94 -18.03
C LEU A 30 -3.06 -2.58 -17.10
N ILE A 31 -4.27 -2.06 -17.05
CA ILE A 31 -5.39 -2.64 -16.29
C ILE A 31 -5.73 -4.03 -16.84
N LYS A 32 -5.83 -4.16 -18.16
CA LYS A 32 -6.19 -5.42 -18.84
C LYS A 32 -5.20 -6.54 -18.58
N ILE A 33 -3.90 -6.28 -18.61
CA ILE A 33 -2.88 -7.31 -18.36
C ILE A 33 -2.85 -7.78 -16.90
N GLN A 34 -3.51 -7.06 -15.99
CA GLN A 34 -3.66 -7.40 -14.57
C GLN A 34 -5.02 -8.05 -14.26
N ASN A 35 -5.65 -8.73 -15.22
CA ASN A 35 -6.98 -9.33 -15.02
C ASN A 35 -7.02 -10.45 -13.96
N ASN A 36 -5.88 -11.08 -13.67
CA ASN A 36 -5.78 -12.23 -12.77
C ASN A 36 -5.41 -11.85 -11.33
N VAL A 37 -5.46 -10.56 -10.97
CA VAL A 37 -5.21 -10.10 -9.61
C VAL A 37 -6.51 -9.76 -8.88
N ASP A 38 -6.48 -9.80 -7.55
CA ASP A 38 -7.64 -9.49 -6.72
C ASP A 38 -7.88 -7.98 -6.58
N CYS A 39 -6.81 -7.18 -6.75
CA CYS A 39 -6.82 -5.74 -6.60
C CYS A 39 -5.75 -5.11 -7.50
N ILE A 40 -5.99 -3.89 -7.98
CA ILE A 40 -5.00 -3.09 -8.73
C ILE A 40 -4.54 -1.92 -7.88
N ASP A 41 -3.23 -1.79 -7.71
CA ASP A 41 -2.62 -0.66 -7.05
C ASP A 41 -2.46 0.52 -8.04
N LEU A 42 -2.97 1.67 -7.63
CA LEU A 42 -2.89 2.93 -8.36
C LEU A 42 -1.89 3.84 -7.64
N ASN A 43 -0.60 3.65 -7.94
CA ASN A 43 0.47 4.42 -7.32
C ASN A 43 0.73 5.71 -8.10
N ILE A 44 0.29 6.82 -7.52
CA ILE A 44 0.40 8.17 -8.08
C ILE A 44 1.45 9.03 -7.37
N GLY A 45 2.16 8.45 -6.39
CA GLY A 45 3.16 9.16 -5.58
C GLY A 45 2.58 10.39 -4.88
N PRO A 46 3.27 11.55 -4.93
CA PRO A 46 2.84 12.76 -4.23
C PRO A 46 1.67 13.50 -4.90
N ALA A 47 1.18 13.05 -6.06
CA ALA A 47 0.06 13.66 -6.79
C ALA A 47 0.23 15.19 -6.97
N ARG A 48 1.35 15.63 -7.54
CA ARG A 48 1.66 17.06 -7.73
C ARG A 48 1.80 17.42 -9.20
N GLY A 49 1.63 18.69 -9.52
CA GLY A 49 1.78 19.22 -10.87
C GLY A 49 0.80 18.59 -11.85
N LYS A 50 1.28 17.95 -12.91
CA LYS A 50 0.42 17.29 -13.91
C LYS A 50 -0.38 16.10 -13.34
N LEU A 51 0.04 15.56 -12.19
CA LEU A 51 -0.65 14.47 -11.50
C LEU A 51 -1.61 14.96 -10.40
N ASP A 52 -1.78 16.27 -10.26
CA ASP A 52 -2.82 16.79 -9.39
C ASP A 52 -4.20 16.28 -9.85
N LYS A 53 -5.03 15.87 -8.87
CA LYS A 53 -6.35 15.28 -9.10
C LYS A 53 -6.38 14.14 -10.13
N ILE A 54 -5.27 13.41 -10.26
CA ILE A 54 -5.17 12.30 -11.23
C ILE A 54 -6.20 11.19 -10.97
N PHE A 55 -6.61 10.96 -9.71
CA PHE A 55 -7.61 9.97 -9.38
C PHE A 55 -8.97 10.24 -10.00
N ASP A 56 -9.35 11.52 -10.24
CA ASP A 56 -10.61 11.86 -10.90
C ASP A 56 -10.72 11.26 -12.32
N TRP A 57 -9.57 11.09 -12.98
CA TRP A 57 -9.48 10.49 -14.30
C TRP A 57 -9.13 8.99 -14.24
N LEU A 58 -8.24 8.59 -13.31
CA LEU A 58 -7.68 7.23 -13.27
C LEU A 58 -8.66 6.20 -12.69
N ILE A 59 -9.37 6.55 -11.60
CA ILE A 59 -10.31 5.64 -10.95
C ILE A 59 -11.44 5.20 -11.88
N PRO A 60 -12.10 6.07 -12.66
CA PRO A 60 -13.12 5.66 -13.62
C PRO A 60 -12.65 4.64 -14.66
N LEU A 61 -11.37 4.64 -15.03
CA LEU A 61 -10.80 3.68 -15.99
C LEU A 61 -10.67 2.25 -15.40
N ALA A 62 -10.59 2.14 -14.07
CA ALA A 62 -10.38 0.89 -13.35
C ALA A 62 -11.54 0.54 -12.39
N GLN A 63 -12.70 1.17 -12.54
CA GLN A 63 -13.81 1.08 -11.59
C GLN A 63 -14.43 -0.31 -11.42
N ASP A 64 -14.24 -1.22 -12.39
CA ASP A 64 -14.69 -2.62 -12.34
C ASP A 64 -13.77 -3.52 -11.48
N LYS A 65 -12.67 -2.97 -10.97
CA LYS A 65 -11.68 -3.66 -10.13
C LYS A 65 -11.75 -3.20 -8.68
N ASN A 66 -11.28 -4.04 -7.77
CA ASN A 66 -10.92 -3.57 -6.44
C ASN A 66 -9.62 -2.78 -6.55
N LEU A 67 -9.52 -1.69 -5.82
CA LEU A 67 -8.42 -0.73 -5.96
C LEU A 67 -7.61 -0.59 -4.68
N SER A 68 -6.33 -0.35 -4.83
CA SER A 68 -5.45 0.18 -3.79
C SER A 68 -5.07 1.59 -4.21
N LEU A 69 -5.38 2.57 -3.38
CA LEU A 69 -5.05 3.98 -3.62
C LEU A 69 -3.72 4.28 -2.94
N ASP A 70 -2.65 4.29 -3.73
CA ASP A 70 -1.28 4.51 -3.24
C ASP A 70 -0.82 5.93 -3.53
N SER A 71 -0.75 6.72 -2.48
CA SER A 71 -0.23 8.08 -2.54
C SER A 71 0.40 8.53 -1.22
N THR A 72 1.45 9.33 -1.34
CA THR A 72 1.99 10.07 -0.19
C THR A 72 1.18 11.33 0.12
N ASN A 73 0.21 11.70 -0.72
CA ASN A 73 -0.68 12.83 -0.53
C ASN A 73 -2.03 12.36 0.04
N VAL A 74 -2.29 12.73 1.29
CA VAL A 74 -3.51 12.36 2.02
C VAL A 74 -4.76 12.91 1.36
N ASP A 75 -4.72 14.16 0.87
CA ASP A 75 -5.86 14.77 0.21
C ASP A 75 -6.24 14.02 -1.07
N ALA A 76 -5.25 13.55 -1.82
CA ALA A 76 -5.51 12.72 -3.01
C ALA A 76 -6.21 11.40 -2.64
N ILE A 77 -5.81 10.75 -1.55
CA ILE A 77 -6.48 9.53 -1.05
C ILE A 77 -7.91 9.86 -0.62
N ILE A 78 -8.13 10.95 0.14
CA ILE A 78 -9.47 11.38 0.57
C ILE A 78 -10.40 11.60 -0.62
N GLU A 79 -9.93 12.33 -1.65
CA GLU A 79 -10.72 12.57 -2.86
C GLU A 79 -10.93 11.27 -3.65
N GLY A 80 -9.89 10.43 -3.78
CA GLY A 80 -9.99 9.14 -4.44
C GLY A 80 -11.03 8.21 -3.79
N MET A 81 -11.09 8.18 -2.46
CA MET A 81 -12.08 7.36 -1.72
C MET A 81 -13.53 7.77 -1.96
N LYS A 82 -13.79 9.01 -2.40
CA LYS A 82 -15.14 9.44 -2.79
C LYS A 82 -15.56 8.89 -4.16
N LEU A 83 -14.61 8.45 -4.98
CA LEU A 83 -14.82 8.05 -6.37
C LEU A 83 -14.88 6.53 -6.56
N VAL A 84 -14.36 5.75 -5.61
CA VAL A 84 -14.36 4.29 -5.71
C VAL A 84 -15.75 3.70 -5.57
N GLN A 85 -16.09 2.69 -6.38
CA GLN A 85 -17.41 2.03 -6.33
C GLN A 85 -17.56 1.06 -5.15
N ASN A 86 -16.45 0.41 -4.75
CA ASN A 86 -16.43 -0.59 -3.67
C ASN A 86 -15.47 -0.17 -2.54
N PRO A 87 -15.79 0.87 -1.77
CA PRO A 87 -14.88 1.37 -0.75
C PRO A 87 -14.53 0.31 0.30
N ALA A 88 -15.45 -0.58 0.68
CA ALA A 88 -15.20 -1.65 1.64
C ALA A 88 -14.18 -2.71 1.16
N LYS A 89 -13.87 -2.76 -0.14
CA LYS A 89 -12.85 -3.63 -0.74
C LYS A 89 -11.62 -2.86 -1.19
N THR A 90 -11.65 -1.54 -1.07
CA THR A 90 -10.52 -0.66 -1.45
C THR A 90 -9.48 -0.64 -0.34
N PHE A 91 -8.22 -0.54 -0.74
CA PHE A 91 -7.10 -0.35 0.17
C PHE A 91 -6.67 1.12 0.18
N ILE A 92 -6.48 1.66 1.38
CA ILE A 92 -5.80 2.92 1.63
C ILE A 92 -4.33 2.59 1.83
N ASN A 93 -3.46 2.99 0.90
CA ASN A 93 -2.03 2.69 0.87
C ASN A 93 -1.22 3.98 0.89
N SER A 94 -0.58 4.32 1.97
CA SER A 94 -0.43 3.67 3.25
C SER A 94 -0.23 4.70 4.37
N THR A 95 -0.24 4.23 5.60
CA THR A 95 0.14 5.01 6.78
C THR A 95 1.33 4.37 7.50
N SER A 96 1.83 5.05 8.55
CA SER A 96 2.88 4.56 9.45
C SER A 96 2.68 5.15 10.85
N LYS A 97 3.35 4.56 11.86
CA LYS A 97 3.16 4.83 13.30
C LYS A 97 3.05 6.31 13.69
N ASP A 98 3.99 7.15 13.23
CA ASP A 98 4.13 8.54 13.68
C ASP A 98 3.72 9.55 12.62
N SER A 99 2.97 9.13 11.63
CA SER A 99 2.51 10.05 10.62
C SER A 99 1.26 10.79 11.10
N GLU A 100 1.22 12.09 10.88
CA GLU A 100 -0.03 12.88 10.98
C GLU A 100 -1.14 12.26 10.13
N LYS A 101 -0.72 11.45 9.14
CA LYS A 101 -1.60 10.66 8.27
C LYS A 101 -2.30 9.52 9.00
N LEU A 102 -1.70 8.96 10.07
CA LEU A 102 -2.27 7.79 10.74
C LEU A 102 -3.70 8.08 11.20
N GLU A 103 -3.91 9.18 11.90
CA GLU A 103 -5.26 9.54 12.37
C GLU A 103 -6.23 9.76 11.22
N VAL A 104 -5.84 10.58 10.23
CA VAL A 104 -6.71 10.94 9.12
C VAL A 104 -7.07 9.72 8.27
N LEU A 105 -6.09 8.87 7.95
CA LEU A 105 -6.33 7.69 7.12
C LEU A 105 -7.05 6.57 7.89
N THR A 106 -6.88 6.50 9.21
CA THR A 106 -7.66 5.60 10.07
C THR A 106 -9.12 6.02 10.12
N ASP A 107 -9.40 7.31 10.36
CA ASP A 107 -10.77 7.84 10.33
C ASP A 107 -11.44 7.63 8.95
N LEU A 108 -10.65 7.78 7.88
CA LEU A 108 -11.13 7.52 6.51
C LEU A 108 -11.45 6.03 6.30
N ALA A 109 -10.61 5.12 6.80
CA ALA A 109 -10.82 3.68 6.73
C ALA A 109 -12.09 3.26 7.49
N VAL A 110 -12.31 3.80 8.68
CA VAL A 110 -13.54 3.58 9.47
C VAL A 110 -14.75 4.08 8.71
N LYS A 111 -14.71 5.33 8.22
CA LYS A 111 -15.82 5.96 7.49
C LYS A 111 -16.30 5.14 6.30
N TYR A 112 -15.38 4.55 5.56
CA TYR A 112 -15.68 3.79 4.33
C TYR A 112 -15.68 2.28 4.53
N ASN A 113 -15.42 1.79 5.74
CA ASN A 113 -15.19 0.38 6.05
C ASN A 113 -14.16 -0.26 5.11
N SER A 114 -13.10 0.50 4.80
CA SER A 114 -12.06 0.10 3.84
C SER A 114 -10.87 -0.56 4.51
N ASN A 115 -10.02 -1.21 3.71
CA ASN A 115 -8.78 -1.80 4.20
C ASN A 115 -7.70 -0.72 4.36
N LEU A 116 -6.89 -0.80 5.42
CA LEU A 116 -5.79 0.11 5.68
C LEU A 116 -4.46 -0.66 5.65
N ILE A 117 -3.52 -0.20 4.83
CA ILE A 117 -2.13 -0.70 4.86
C ILE A 117 -1.33 0.18 5.82
N ALA A 118 -0.70 -0.45 6.81
CA ALA A 118 0.14 0.19 7.80
C ALA A 118 1.57 -0.37 7.72
N LEU A 119 2.54 0.51 7.51
CA LEU A 119 3.94 0.16 7.34
C LEU A 119 4.62 -0.04 8.70
N ALA A 120 5.41 -1.10 8.87
CA ALA A 120 6.22 -1.36 10.06
C ALA A 120 7.46 -0.44 10.09
N LEU A 121 7.22 0.87 10.07
CA LEU A 121 8.25 1.91 10.17
C LEU A 121 7.77 3.08 11.03
N SER A 122 8.74 3.82 11.60
CA SER A 122 8.49 5.06 12.32
C SER A 122 9.32 6.21 11.75
N LYS A 123 8.93 7.44 12.09
CA LYS A 123 9.68 8.65 11.74
C LYS A 123 11.02 8.69 12.46
N GLU A 124 11.06 8.18 13.68
CA GLU A 124 12.21 8.23 14.58
C GLU A 124 13.29 7.20 14.20
N THR A 125 12.89 5.94 13.97
CA THR A 125 13.82 4.83 13.75
C THR A 125 13.93 4.40 12.29
N GLY A 126 13.06 4.91 11.42
CA GLY A 126 12.94 4.39 10.07
C GLY A 126 12.38 2.96 10.08
N ILE A 127 12.95 2.07 9.26
CA ILE A 127 12.62 0.64 9.24
C ILE A 127 13.53 -0.06 10.27
N PRO A 128 12.99 -0.66 11.34
CA PRO A 128 13.80 -1.42 12.29
C PRO A 128 14.52 -2.58 11.62
N LYS A 129 15.75 -2.84 12.04
CA LYS A 129 16.60 -3.90 11.47
C LYS A 129 16.17 -5.30 11.91
N THR A 130 15.42 -5.43 13.00
CA THR A 130 15.01 -6.70 13.59
C THR A 130 13.50 -6.89 13.49
N ALA A 131 13.06 -8.14 13.48
CA ALA A 131 11.64 -8.50 13.51
C ALA A 131 10.94 -7.99 14.78
N ASP A 132 11.61 -8.08 15.94
CA ASP A 132 11.07 -7.57 17.21
C ASP A 132 10.78 -6.06 17.13
N GLY A 133 11.74 -5.26 16.64
CA GLY A 133 11.54 -3.82 16.52
C GLY A 133 10.44 -3.45 15.52
N ARG A 134 10.25 -4.24 14.46
CA ARG A 134 9.10 -4.07 13.53
C ARG A 134 7.79 -4.44 14.22
N LEU A 135 7.78 -5.51 15.02
CA LEU A 135 6.59 -5.94 15.75
C LEU A 135 6.17 -4.92 16.80
N GLU A 136 7.10 -4.24 17.48
CA GLU A 136 6.79 -3.14 18.41
C GLU A 136 6.02 -2.02 17.70
N ILE A 137 6.48 -1.60 16.51
CA ILE A 137 5.78 -0.58 15.72
C ILE A 137 4.38 -1.07 15.29
N VAL A 138 4.26 -2.34 14.93
CA VAL A 138 2.99 -2.97 14.57
C VAL A 138 2.01 -2.92 15.73
N PHE A 139 2.43 -3.29 16.95
CA PHE A 139 1.58 -3.22 18.15
C PHE A 139 1.08 -1.82 18.43
N GLU A 140 1.98 -0.84 18.47
CA GLU A 140 1.60 0.55 18.75
C GLU A 140 0.66 1.13 17.67
N THR A 141 0.88 0.76 16.39
CA THR A 141 -0.01 1.17 15.31
C THR A 141 -1.36 0.48 15.41
N TYR A 142 -1.37 -0.80 15.76
CA TYR A 142 -2.60 -1.58 15.98
C TYR A 142 -3.46 -0.97 17.07
N GLU A 143 -2.88 -0.66 18.23
CA GLU A 143 -3.60 -0.03 19.36
C GLU A 143 -4.30 1.26 18.92
N LYS A 144 -3.58 2.15 18.21
CA LYS A 144 -4.16 3.39 17.69
C LYS A 144 -5.30 3.14 16.68
N CYS A 145 -5.16 2.13 15.83
CA CYS A 145 -6.20 1.76 14.87
C CYS A 145 -7.44 1.22 15.60
N MET A 146 -7.25 0.38 16.62
CA MET A 146 -8.37 -0.16 17.42
C MET A 146 -9.08 0.91 18.23
N GLU A 147 -8.37 1.88 18.81
CA GLU A 147 -8.95 3.02 19.50
C GLU A 147 -9.87 3.86 18.60
N LYS A 148 -9.55 3.92 17.31
CA LYS A 148 -10.38 4.59 16.29
C LYS A 148 -11.54 3.73 15.78
N GLY A 149 -11.58 2.43 16.10
CA GLY A 149 -12.67 1.52 15.76
C GLY A 149 -12.53 0.82 14.40
N ILE A 150 -11.32 0.70 13.85
CA ILE A 150 -11.09 -0.18 12.68
C ILE A 150 -11.24 -1.64 13.12
N GLU A 151 -11.93 -2.46 12.32
CA GLU A 151 -11.98 -3.90 12.51
C GLU A 151 -10.60 -4.53 12.19
N SER A 152 -10.14 -5.48 13.02
CA SER A 152 -8.81 -6.09 12.88
C SER A 152 -8.56 -6.70 11.50
N ASP A 153 -9.57 -7.30 10.88
CA ASP A 153 -9.48 -7.92 9.56
C ASP A 153 -9.37 -6.90 8.41
N LYS A 154 -9.54 -5.60 8.71
CA LYS A 154 -9.33 -4.49 7.77
C LYS A 154 -7.93 -3.92 7.83
N ILE A 155 -7.11 -4.32 8.81
CA ILE A 155 -5.75 -3.83 8.97
C ILE A 155 -4.78 -4.80 8.29
N TYR A 156 -3.91 -4.26 7.44
CA TYR A 156 -2.86 -4.97 6.71
C TYR A 156 -1.51 -4.38 7.06
N PHE A 157 -0.69 -5.13 7.80
CA PHE A 157 0.67 -4.68 8.13
C PHE A 157 1.66 -5.10 7.07
N ASP A 158 2.46 -4.13 6.59
CA ASP A 158 3.60 -4.37 5.71
C ASP A 158 4.89 -4.38 6.54
N PRO A 159 5.56 -5.53 6.67
CA PRO A 159 6.83 -5.65 7.38
C PRO A 159 7.99 -4.96 6.65
N LEU A 160 7.78 -4.50 5.42
CA LEU A 160 8.76 -3.83 4.57
C LEU A 160 9.94 -4.74 4.17
N ILE A 161 9.78 -5.46 3.06
CA ILE A 161 10.89 -6.20 2.48
C ILE A 161 11.85 -5.28 1.75
N LEU A 162 13.14 -5.41 2.07
CA LEU A 162 14.21 -4.67 1.43
C LEU A 162 14.87 -5.48 0.31
N PRO A 163 15.53 -4.81 -0.66
CA PRO A 163 16.26 -5.51 -1.71
C PRO A 163 17.38 -6.40 -1.14
N ILE A 164 17.46 -7.65 -1.53
CA ILE A 164 18.51 -8.58 -1.10
C ILE A 164 19.92 -8.14 -1.51
N CYS A 165 20.03 -7.34 -2.57
CA CYS A 165 21.32 -6.77 -2.99
C CYS A 165 21.84 -5.69 -2.01
N ALA A 166 20.97 -5.10 -1.18
CA ALA A 166 21.36 -4.12 -0.17
C ALA A 166 21.70 -4.82 1.17
N ASP A 167 20.85 -5.75 1.63
CA ASP A 167 21.08 -6.51 2.85
C ASP A 167 20.23 -7.79 2.83
N GLN A 168 20.89 -8.94 2.65
CA GLN A 168 20.23 -10.24 2.58
C GLN A 168 19.56 -10.65 3.89
N SER A 169 20.10 -10.23 5.04
CA SER A 169 19.53 -10.56 6.35
C SER A 169 18.11 -10.02 6.53
N GLN A 170 17.81 -8.90 5.89
CA GLN A 170 16.51 -8.23 5.99
C GLN A 170 15.36 -9.02 5.37
N ALA A 171 15.63 -9.93 4.44
CA ALA A 171 14.62 -10.83 3.91
C ALA A 171 14.10 -11.80 5.00
N LEU A 172 15.02 -12.34 5.81
CA LEU A 172 14.65 -13.22 6.94
C LEU A 172 13.91 -12.43 8.03
N GLU A 173 14.36 -11.20 8.34
CA GLU A 173 13.67 -10.34 9.30
C GLU A 173 12.22 -10.04 8.87
N SER A 174 11.99 -9.82 7.57
CA SER A 174 10.63 -9.61 7.06
C SER A 174 9.76 -10.86 7.22
N LEU A 175 10.31 -12.04 6.96
CA LEU A 175 9.59 -13.32 7.15
C LEU A 175 9.28 -13.58 8.62
N ASN A 176 10.25 -13.37 9.50
CA ASN A 176 10.06 -13.49 10.95
C ASN A 176 8.98 -12.53 11.45
N THR A 177 8.99 -11.27 10.97
CA THR A 177 7.97 -10.29 11.32
C THR A 177 6.57 -10.76 10.90
N ILE A 178 6.41 -11.31 9.68
CA ILE A 178 5.12 -11.86 9.23
C ILE A 178 4.65 -12.99 10.16
N GLN A 179 5.56 -13.91 10.52
CA GLN A 179 5.23 -15.00 11.42
C GLN A 179 4.79 -14.47 12.78
N MET A 180 5.57 -13.57 13.38
CA MET A 180 5.28 -12.99 14.69
C MET A 180 3.95 -12.23 14.69
N ILE A 181 3.64 -11.46 13.65
CA ILE A 181 2.34 -10.79 13.51
C ILE A 181 1.20 -11.82 13.53
N LYS A 182 1.33 -12.91 12.77
CA LYS A 182 0.29 -13.95 12.70
C LYS A 182 0.07 -14.70 14.01
N GLU A 183 1.10 -14.80 14.84
CA GLU A 183 1.06 -15.49 16.14
C GLU A 183 0.60 -14.57 17.27
N SER A 184 0.79 -13.24 17.16
CA SER A 184 0.63 -12.29 18.27
C SER A 184 -0.77 -11.65 18.35
N PHE A 185 -1.59 -11.72 17.30
CA PHE A 185 -2.86 -11.00 17.27
C PHE A 185 -4.08 -11.91 17.33
N GLU A 186 -4.99 -11.60 18.29
CA GLU A 186 -6.31 -12.20 18.40
C GLU A 186 -7.32 -11.07 18.77
N PRO A 187 -8.28 -10.72 17.91
CA PRO A 187 -8.51 -11.31 16.57
C PRO A 187 -7.39 -11.04 15.58
N LYS A 188 -7.25 -11.92 14.58
CA LYS A 188 -6.15 -11.86 13.61
C LYS A 188 -6.20 -10.61 12.75
N VAL A 189 -5.02 -10.06 12.49
CA VAL A 189 -4.78 -9.02 11.46
C VAL A 189 -4.23 -9.63 10.19
N ASN A 190 -4.22 -8.86 9.11
CA ASN A 190 -3.64 -9.27 7.84
C ASN A 190 -2.20 -8.76 7.69
N THR A 191 -1.46 -9.38 6.78
CA THR A 191 -0.14 -8.91 6.33
C THR A 191 -0.16 -8.70 4.82
N VAL A 192 0.60 -7.73 4.36
CA VAL A 192 0.85 -7.44 2.94
C VAL A 192 2.34 -7.22 2.74
N ILE A 193 2.85 -7.45 1.53
CA ILE A 193 4.26 -7.24 1.23
C ILE A 193 4.44 -6.80 -0.23
N GLY A 194 5.25 -5.78 -0.45
CA GLY A 194 5.70 -5.36 -1.78
C GLY A 194 6.78 -6.30 -2.31
N LEU A 195 6.38 -7.49 -2.77
CA LEU A 195 7.30 -8.58 -3.11
C LEU A 195 8.32 -8.19 -4.18
N SER A 196 7.96 -7.32 -5.12
CA SER A 196 8.86 -6.82 -6.16
C SER A 196 10.11 -6.11 -5.63
N ASN A 197 10.05 -5.57 -4.40
CA ASN A 197 11.17 -4.91 -3.76
C ASN A 197 12.36 -5.84 -3.52
N ILE A 198 12.12 -7.13 -3.24
CA ILE A 198 13.20 -8.10 -2.94
C ILE A 198 14.22 -8.21 -4.07
N SER A 199 13.79 -8.05 -5.31
CA SER A 199 14.64 -8.16 -6.50
C SER A 199 15.10 -6.81 -7.08
N ASN A 200 14.82 -5.69 -6.40
CA ASN A 200 15.32 -4.38 -6.84
C ASN A 200 16.85 -4.37 -6.84
N GLY A 201 17.45 -3.80 -7.92
CA GLY A 201 18.89 -3.82 -8.12
C GLY A 201 19.46 -5.12 -8.72
N CYS A 202 18.65 -6.18 -8.83
CA CYS A 202 19.07 -7.40 -9.51
C CYS A 202 19.05 -7.24 -11.05
N PRO A 203 19.87 -8.01 -11.79
CA PRO A 203 19.78 -8.09 -13.25
C PRO A 203 18.36 -8.47 -13.71
N LYS A 204 17.93 -7.93 -14.86
CA LYS A 204 16.55 -8.14 -15.36
C LYS A 204 16.13 -9.59 -15.51
N ASN A 205 17.09 -10.48 -15.83
CA ASN A 205 16.85 -11.93 -15.98
C ASN A 205 16.65 -12.67 -14.64
N LEU A 206 16.85 -11.98 -13.52
CA LEU A 206 16.67 -12.53 -12.16
C LEU A 206 15.50 -11.87 -11.41
N ARG A 207 14.72 -11.03 -12.09
CA ARG A 207 13.57 -10.30 -11.51
C ARG A 207 12.27 -10.97 -11.92
#